data_b1867ddf6a769c0dc3310aded527cf5c
#
_entry.id   b1867ddf6a769c0dc3310aded527cf5c
#
_cell.length_a   1.000
_cell.length_b   1.000
_cell.length_c   1.000
_cell.angle_alpha   90.00
_cell.angle_beta   90.00
_cell.angle_gamma   90.00
#
_symmetry.space_group_name_H-M   'P 1'
#
loop_
_entity.id
_entity.type
_entity.pdbx_description
1 polymer ?
#
loop_
_entity_poly.entity_id
_entity_poly.type
_entity_poly.pdbx_seq_one_letter_code
_entity_poly.pdbx_strand_id
1 'polypeptide(L)'
;MAKTFVGIGFGPIQSGLFLLEAFASGNFERLVVAEVVPEVVASVRRSRGSYWINLAEAGGLRSRKVAGLEIYNPLDAEDEPKLLAAIASAEEIATALPSVEFYDRGTPSPARLLASGFRRKLLHRELPSTVVYAAENDNHAAELLRDAVRAQLDPAERLRLDDRVQFVNTVIGKMSGVVSDPLLVQRDSLVPFIEEGHQAVLVEEFNRILINRIELDGFERGIEVFQEKSDLLPFEEAKLYGHNAAHALMGYLANRRHVTYMHEVSSSDLLPFVEQAFLEESGGALCRRHAGVDALFTNTCWAKYVDDLLTRMINPYLRDRVDRVIRDPRRKLGWNDRLIGTMRLALEQKLGSRRYALGAAAAVELLLATEPNQSVSKLFESIWGSSETRVDQHAIVGQIEKAREELRDFARKCNSI
;
A
#
# COMPACT_ATOMS: atom_id res chain seq x y z
N MET A 1 -28.36 -14.16 5.17
CA MET A 1 -27.52 -15.34 4.90
C MET A 1 -26.15 -15.08 5.50
N ALA A 2 -25.48 -16.13 5.93
CA ALA A 2 -24.11 -16.04 6.46
C ALA A 2 -23.13 -15.59 5.38
N LYS A 3 -22.44 -14.46 5.58
CA LYS A 3 -21.51 -13.92 4.59
C LYS A 3 -20.20 -14.69 4.59
N THR A 4 -19.61 -14.83 3.40
CA THR A 4 -18.27 -15.41 3.20
C THR A 4 -17.30 -14.34 2.70
N PHE A 5 -16.15 -14.23 3.36
CA PHE A 5 -15.01 -13.44 2.90
C PHE A 5 -13.91 -14.34 2.35
N VAL A 6 -13.32 -13.97 1.21
CA VAL A 6 -12.18 -14.69 0.62
C VAL A 6 -11.01 -13.73 0.38
N GLY A 7 -9.84 -14.08 0.92
CA GLY A 7 -8.58 -13.39 0.64
C GLY A 7 -7.74 -14.13 -0.39
N ILE A 8 -7.11 -13.41 -1.32
CA ILE A 8 -6.11 -13.94 -2.25
C ILE A 8 -4.74 -13.38 -1.86
N GLY A 9 -3.84 -14.27 -1.43
CA GLY A 9 -2.58 -13.93 -0.77
C GLY A 9 -2.75 -13.76 0.75
N PHE A 10 -1.70 -14.02 1.54
CA PHE A 10 -1.77 -13.97 3.00
C PHE A 10 -0.66 -13.10 3.62
N GLY A 11 -0.33 -12.01 2.96
CA GLY A 11 0.62 -11.00 3.44
C GLY A 11 0.04 -10.09 4.55
N PRO A 12 0.83 -9.12 5.05
CA PRO A 12 0.45 -8.24 6.16
C PRO A 12 -0.82 -7.42 5.92
N ILE A 13 -1.08 -6.99 4.68
CA ILE A 13 -2.31 -6.25 4.35
C ILE A 13 -3.51 -7.20 4.36
N GLN A 14 -3.40 -8.39 3.79
CA GLN A 14 -4.49 -9.35 3.84
C GLN A 14 -4.83 -9.78 5.26
N SER A 15 -3.80 -10.17 6.04
CA SER A 15 -3.98 -10.66 7.41
C SER A 15 -4.28 -9.56 8.42
N GLY A 16 -3.61 -8.40 8.31
CA GLY A 16 -3.67 -7.30 9.29
C GLY A 16 -4.66 -6.18 8.94
N LEU A 17 -5.35 -6.26 7.80
CA LEU A 17 -6.45 -5.36 7.45
C LEU A 17 -7.69 -6.15 7.06
N PHE A 18 -7.74 -6.78 5.89
CA PHE A 18 -8.98 -7.36 5.37
C PHE A 18 -9.54 -8.48 6.26
N LEU A 19 -8.75 -9.51 6.55
CA LEU A 19 -9.18 -10.62 7.41
C LEU A 19 -9.41 -10.18 8.85
N LEU A 20 -8.58 -9.26 9.37
CA LEU A 20 -8.75 -8.73 10.72
C LEU A 20 -10.06 -7.97 10.86
N GLU A 21 -10.39 -7.08 9.92
CA GLU A 21 -11.62 -6.28 9.94
C GLU A 21 -12.86 -7.15 9.62
N ALA A 22 -12.75 -8.11 8.71
CA ALA A 22 -13.80 -9.07 8.45
C ALA A 22 -14.12 -9.92 9.70
N PHE A 23 -13.09 -10.38 10.42
CA PHE A 23 -13.25 -11.10 11.68
C PHE A 23 -13.83 -10.20 12.78
N ALA A 24 -13.34 -8.97 12.91
CA ALA A 24 -13.75 -8.04 13.95
C ALA A 24 -15.20 -7.53 13.76
N SER A 25 -15.67 -7.43 12.54
CA SER A 25 -17.06 -7.01 12.23
C SER A 25 -18.10 -8.01 12.74
N GLY A 26 -17.77 -9.30 12.80
CA GLY A 26 -18.71 -10.38 13.13
C GLY A 26 -19.76 -10.63 12.04
N ASN A 27 -19.67 -9.97 10.88
CA ASN A 27 -20.62 -10.08 9.78
C ASN A 27 -20.36 -11.29 8.86
N PHE A 28 -19.24 -11.98 9.03
CA PHE A 28 -18.83 -13.13 8.22
C PHE A 28 -18.81 -14.40 9.07
N GLU A 29 -19.57 -15.40 8.67
CA GLU A 29 -19.53 -16.73 9.29
C GLU A 29 -18.36 -17.54 8.75
N ARG A 30 -17.85 -17.18 7.56
CA ARG A 30 -16.77 -17.92 6.90
C ARG A 30 -15.68 -16.99 6.42
N LEU A 31 -14.45 -17.25 6.87
CA LEU A 31 -13.24 -16.56 6.45
C LEU A 31 -12.34 -17.55 5.73
N VAL A 32 -12.00 -17.27 4.49
CA VAL A 32 -11.17 -18.15 3.64
C VAL A 32 -9.99 -17.38 3.10
N VAL A 33 -8.82 -18.03 2.97
CA VAL A 33 -7.68 -17.43 2.28
C VAL A 33 -7.01 -18.43 1.36
N ALA A 34 -6.61 -17.95 0.18
CA ALA A 34 -5.75 -18.65 -0.74
C ALA A 34 -4.30 -18.26 -0.49
N GLU A 35 -3.43 -19.25 -0.26
CA GLU A 35 -1.99 -19.06 -0.06
C GLU A 35 -1.21 -20.15 -0.80
N VAL A 36 -0.17 -19.74 -1.54
CA VAL A 36 0.62 -20.66 -2.39
C VAL A 36 1.81 -21.28 -1.66
N VAL A 37 2.21 -20.72 -0.50
CA VAL A 37 3.35 -21.20 0.30
C VAL A 37 2.90 -22.37 1.18
N PRO A 38 3.32 -23.64 0.88
CA PRO A 38 2.81 -24.82 1.57
C PRO A 38 3.08 -24.81 3.08
N GLU A 39 4.23 -24.24 3.50
CA GLU A 39 4.63 -24.16 4.90
C GLU A 39 3.70 -23.25 5.70
N VAL A 40 3.26 -22.14 5.11
CA VAL A 40 2.29 -21.19 5.70
C VAL A 40 0.94 -21.90 5.85
N VAL A 41 0.47 -22.55 4.79
CA VAL A 41 -0.79 -23.31 4.79
C VAL A 41 -0.77 -24.37 5.89
N ALA A 42 0.28 -25.19 5.94
CA ALA A 42 0.42 -26.24 6.95
C ALA A 42 0.45 -25.68 8.38
N SER A 43 1.16 -24.57 8.59
CA SER A 43 1.29 -23.96 9.92
C SER A 43 -0.04 -23.35 10.41
N VAL A 44 -0.80 -22.66 9.56
CA VAL A 44 -2.13 -22.14 9.91
C VAL A 44 -3.10 -23.30 10.20
N ARG A 45 -3.04 -24.38 9.44
CA ARG A 45 -3.87 -25.58 9.69
C ARG A 45 -3.53 -26.24 11.03
N ARG A 46 -2.24 -26.38 11.39
CA ARG A 46 -1.82 -26.86 12.72
C ARG A 46 -2.35 -25.99 13.85
N SER A 47 -2.36 -24.67 13.65
CA SER A 47 -2.94 -23.68 14.59
C SER A 47 -4.48 -23.62 14.53
N ARG A 48 -5.15 -24.60 13.90
CA ARG A 48 -6.61 -24.69 13.76
C ARG A 48 -7.22 -23.40 13.16
N GLY A 49 -6.59 -22.87 12.11
CA GLY A 49 -7.04 -21.64 11.45
C GLY A 49 -6.88 -20.38 12.28
N SER A 50 -5.88 -20.35 13.18
CA SER A 50 -5.62 -19.17 14.02
C SER A 50 -4.28 -18.54 13.69
N TYR A 51 -4.24 -17.20 13.77
CA TYR A 51 -3.01 -16.42 13.65
C TYR A 51 -3.09 -15.13 14.49
N TRP A 52 -1.96 -14.47 14.70
CA TRP A 52 -1.85 -13.28 15.52
C TRP A 52 -1.38 -12.08 14.72
N ILE A 53 -1.95 -10.91 15.04
CA ILE A 53 -1.53 -9.60 14.52
C ILE A 53 -1.12 -8.72 15.68
N ASN A 54 0.04 -8.06 15.55
CA ASN A 54 0.47 -7.03 16.49
C ASN A 54 0.05 -5.67 15.93
N LEU A 55 -0.68 -4.91 16.74
CA LEU A 55 -1.17 -3.57 16.41
C LEU A 55 -0.33 -2.53 17.14
N ALA A 56 0.29 -1.63 16.39
CA ALA A 56 0.97 -0.46 16.92
C ALA A 56 -0.07 0.66 17.13
N GLU A 57 -0.48 0.83 18.38
CA GLU A 57 -1.35 1.90 18.83
C GLU A 57 -0.53 3.13 19.28
N ALA A 58 -1.17 4.25 19.55
CA ALA A 58 -0.49 5.45 20.04
C ALA A 58 0.18 5.24 21.42
N GLY A 59 -0.39 4.38 22.26
CA GLY A 59 0.08 4.14 23.62
C GLY A 59 0.85 2.83 23.83
N GLY A 60 1.03 2.00 22.80
CA GLY A 60 1.70 0.71 22.98
C GLY A 60 1.45 -0.30 21.86
N LEU A 61 1.79 -1.55 22.16
CA LEU A 61 1.51 -2.68 21.31
C LEU A 61 0.34 -3.49 21.87
N ARG A 62 -0.59 -3.86 21.01
CA ARG A 62 -1.67 -4.79 21.32
C ARG A 62 -1.69 -5.92 20.33
N SER A 63 -1.80 -7.16 20.80
CA SER A 63 -1.92 -8.31 19.92
C SER A 63 -3.38 -8.76 19.81
N ARG A 64 -3.79 -9.09 18.59
CA ARG A 64 -5.11 -9.65 18.29
C ARG A 64 -4.99 -11.02 17.64
N LYS A 65 -5.80 -11.96 18.12
CA LYS A 65 -5.94 -13.30 17.53
C LYS A 65 -7.12 -13.29 16.56
N VAL A 66 -6.88 -13.73 15.34
CA VAL A 66 -7.92 -14.10 14.38
C VAL A 66 -8.02 -15.63 14.41
N ALA A 67 -9.23 -16.15 14.39
CA ALA A 67 -9.49 -17.59 14.50
C ALA A 67 -10.60 -18.01 13.52
N GLY A 68 -10.68 -19.33 13.24
CA GLY A 68 -11.69 -19.87 12.34
C GLY A 68 -11.39 -19.67 10.86
N LEU A 69 -10.13 -19.32 10.51
CA LEU A 69 -9.70 -19.15 9.13
C LEU A 69 -9.57 -20.51 8.44
N GLU A 70 -10.22 -20.65 7.29
CA GLU A 70 -9.94 -21.72 6.33
C GLU A 70 -8.83 -21.26 5.39
N ILE A 71 -7.80 -22.07 5.23
CA ILE A 71 -6.67 -21.75 4.34
C ILE A 71 -6.50 -22.86 3.31
N TYR A 72 -6.41 -22.48 2.05
CA TYR A 72 -6.30 -23.39 0.92
C TYR A 72 -5.14 -23.02 0.01
N ASN A 73 -4.42 -24.05 -0.45
CA ASN A 73 -3.40 -23.88 -1.48
C ASN A 73 -4.05 -24.10 -2.85
N PRO A 74 -4.13 -23.08 -3.72
CA PRO A 74 -4.73 -23.22 -5.05
C PRO A 74 -3.96 -24.18 -5.99
N LEU A 75 -2.73 -24.58 -5.61
CA LEU A 75 -1.90 -25.54 -6.35
C LEU A 75 -2.15 -26.99 -5.90
N ASP A 76 -2.93 -27.20 -4.84
CA ASP A 76 -3.27 -28.51 -4.30
C ASP A 76 -4.61 -28.97 -4.87
N ALA A 77 -4.65 -30.17 -5.46
CA ALA A 77 -5.84 -30.72 -6.12
C ALA A 77 -7.02 -30.99 -5.16
N GLU A 78 -6.77 -31.17 -3.85
CA GLU A 78 -7.83 -31.36 -2.84
C GLU A 78 -8.36 -30.01 -2.33
N ASP A 79 -7.56 -28.96 -2.38
CA ASP A 79 -7.89 -27.63 -1.90
C ASP A 79 -8.58 -26.78 -2.97
N GLU A 80 -8.17 -26.87 -4.22
CA GLU A 80 -8.70 -26.07 -5.32
C GLU A 80 -10.23 -26.10 -5.41
N PRO A 81 -10.90 -27.29 -5.38
CA PRO A 81 -12.37 -27.33 -5.45
C PRO A 81 -13.08 -26.63 -4.29
N LYS A 82 -12.47 -26.67 -3.06
CA LYS A 82 -12.99 -25.98 -1.87
C LYS A 82 -12.85 -24.47 -1.99
N LEU A 83 -11.70 -24.02 -2.50
CA LEU A 83 -11.44 -22.59 -2.76
C LEU A 83 -12.36 -22.04 -3.84
N LEU A 84 -12.55 -22.77 -4.94
CA LEU A 84 -13.50 -22.37 -6.00
C LEU A 84 -14.94 -22.28 -5.48
N ALA A 85 -15.34 -23.18 -4.59
CA ALA A 85 -16.66 -23.12 -3.95
C ALA A 85 -16.76 -21.91 -3.01
N ALA A 86 -15.70 -21.57 -2.27
CA ALA A 86 -15.65 -20.38 -1.43
C ALA A 86 -15.76 -19.08 -2.27
N ILE A 87 -14.99 -18.97 -3.36
CA ILE A 87 -15.07 -17.82 -4.29
C ILE A 87 -16.49 -17.69 -4.87
N ALA A 88 -17.12 -18.80 -5.26
CA ALA A 88 -18.48 -18.78 -5.78
C ALA A 88 -19.50 -18.26 -4.77
N SER A 89 -19.34 -18.57 -3.48
CA SER A 89 -20.25 -18.16 -2.40
C SER A 89 -19.88 -16.86 -1.71
N ALA A 90 -18.74 -16.26 -2.05
CA ALA A 90 -18.26 -15.04 -1.38
C ALA A 90 -19.11 -13.81 -1.74
N GLU A 91 -19.42 -13.00 -0.74
CA GLU A 91 -19.91 -11.62 -0.89
C GLU A 91 -18.76 -10.64 -1.05
N GLU A 92 -17.66 -10.86 -0.34
CA GLU A 92 -16.50 -9.98 -0.40
C GLU A 92 -15.22 -10.77 -0.64
N ILE A 93 -14.40 -10.29 -1.58
CA ILE A 93 -13.10 -10.86 -1.89
C ILE A 93 -12.06 -9.74 -1.84
N ALA A 94 -10.86 -10.00 -1.34
CA ALA A 94 -9.75 -9.07 -1.44
C ALA A 94 -8.53 -9.74 -2.06
N THR A 95 -7.88 -9.07 -3.02
CA THR A 95 -6.51 -9.42 -3.43
C THR A 95 -5.53 -8.53 -2.68
N ALA A 96 -4.43 -9.11 -2.19
CA ALA A 96 -3.35 -8.38 -1.55
C ALA A 96 -2.01 -9.04 -1.93
N LEU A 97 -1.63 -8.85 -3.18
CA LEU A 97 -0.45 -9.41 -3.83
C LEU A 97 0.69 -8.39 -3.87
N PRO A 98 1.94 -8.81 -4.11
CA PRO A 98 3.08 -7.87 -4.17
C PRO A 98 2.97 -6.79 -5.26
N SER A 99 2.34 -7.08 -6.39
CA SER A 99 2.04 -6.13 -7.46
C SER A 99 0.94 -6.67 -8.39
N VAL A 100 0.35 -5.79 -9.21
CA VAL A 100 -0.65 -6.13 -10.24
C VAL A 100 -0.14 -7.14 -11.26
N GLU A 101 1.17 -7.23 -11.46
CA GLU A 101 1.79 -8.21 -12.35
C GLU A 101 1.52 -9.67 -11.94
N PHE A 102 1.17 -9.91 -10.69
CA PHE A 102 0.83 -11.25 -10.21
C PHE A 102 -0.57 -11.70 -10.61
N TYR A 103 -1.44 -10.82 -11.12
CA TYR A 103 -2.79 -11.19 -11.52
C TYR A 103 -2.83 -12.32 -12.55
N ASP A 104 -1.89 -12.32 -13.51
CA ASP A 104 -1.80 -13.31 -14.58
C ASP A 104 -0.62 -14.30 -14.41
N ARG A 105 0.14 -14.22 -13.30
CA ARG A 105 1.27 -15.10 -13.04
C ARG A 105 0.85 -16.35 -12.26
N GLY A 106 1.48 -17.46 -12.58
CA GLY A 106 1.26 -18.76 -11.92
C GLY A 106 0.24 -19.63 -12.64
N THR A 107 0.11 -20.87 -12.17
CA THR A 107 -0.84 -21.86 -12.71
C THR A 107 -1.47 -22.62 -11.56
N PRO A 108 -2.73 -22.31 -11.17
CA PRO A 108 -3.55 -21.21 -11.69
C PRO A 108 -3.06 -19.83 -11.27
N SER A 109 -3.27 -18.83 -12.11
CA SER A 109 -3.07 -17.43 -11.75
C SER A 109 -4.26 -16.93 -10.91
N PRO A 110 -4.12 -15.85 -10.09
CA PRO A 110 -5.23 -15.24 -9.37
C PRO A 110 -6.43 -14.92 -10.24
N ALA A 111 -6.23 -14.36 -11.42
CA ALA A 111 -7.30 -14.05 -12.37
C ALA A 111 -8.02 -15.32 -12.84
N ARG A 112 -7.29 -16.40 -13.16
CA ARG A 112 -7.87 -17.68 -13.55
C ARG A 112 -8.64 -18.34 -12.41
N LEU A 113 -8.11 -18.27 -11.19
CA LEU A 113 -8.76 -18.78 -10.00
C LEU A 113 -10.11 -18.09 -9.75
N LEU A 114 -10.11 -16.75 -9.78
CA LEU A 114 -11.32 -15.95 -9.64
C LEU A 114 -12.34 -16.24 -10.76
N ALA A 115 -11.89 -16.27 -12.01
CA ALA A 115 -12.77 -16.58 -13.15
C ALA A 115 -13.43 -17.97 -13.01
N SER A 116 -12.68 -18.98 -12.54
CA SER A 116 -13.21 -20.34 -12.32
C SER A 116 -14.27 -20.39 -11.21
N GLY A 117 -14.05 -19.65 -10.11
CA GLY A 117 -15.04 -19.50 -9.04
C GLY A 117 -16.27 -18.72 -9.51
N PHE A 118 -16.07 -17.64 -10.27
CA PHE A 118 -17.19 -16.84 -10.81
C PHE A 118 -18.03 -17.58 -11.85
N ARG A 119 -17.45 -18.46 -12.67
CA ARG A 119 -18.26 -19.33 -13.54
C ARG A 119 -19.33 -20.09 -12.76
N ARG A 120 -18.99 -20.64 -11.60
CA ARG A 120 -19.96 -21.29 -10.71
C ARG A 120 -21.04 -20.31 -10.24
N LYS A 121 -20.63 -19.11 -9.80
CA LYS A 121 -21.54 -18.03 -9.36
C LYS A 121 -22.53 -17.64 -10.49
N LEU A 122 -22.04 -17.52 -11.72
CA LEU A 122 -22.84 -17.09 -12.87
C LEU A 122 -23.87 -18.14 -13.33
N LEU A 123 -23.65 -19.41 -12.99
CA LEU A 123 -24.59 -20.51 -13.25
C LEU A 123 -25.71 -20.59 -12.19
N HIS A 124 -25.50 -20.04 -10.99
CA HIS A 124 -26.35 -20.19 -9.83
C HIS A 124 -26.85 -18.84 -9.33
N ARG A 125 -28.09 -18.50 -9.66
CA ARG A 125 -28.70 -17.19 -9.32
C ARG A 125 -28.88 -16.97 -7.82
N GLU A 126 -29.00 -18.06 -7.05
CA GLU A 126 -29.11 -18.08 -5.59
C GLU A 126 -27.79 -17.66 -4.86
N LEU A 127 -26.64 -17.73 -5.53
CA LEU A 127 -25.38 -17.28 -4.95
C LEU A 127 -25.35 -15.74 -4.88
N PRO A 128 -24.68 -15.16 -3.88
CA PRO A 128 -24.66 -13.71 -3.67
C PRO A 128 -23.87 -12.96 -4.76
N SER A 129 -24.15 -11.68 -4.94
CA SER A 129 -23.26 -10.77 -5.67
C SER A 129 -21.95 -10.57 -4.89
N THR A 130 -20.88 -10.15 -5.57
CA THR A 130 -19.54 -10.06 -4.97
C THR A 130 -18.89 -8.71 -5.24
N VAL A 131 -18.31 -8.11 -4.21
CA VAL A 131 -17.34 -7.02 -4.35
C VAL A 131 -15.94 -7.59 -4.22
N VAL A 132 -15.04 -7.21 -5.14
CA VAL A 132 -13.63 -7.58 -5.14
C VAL A 132 -12.79 -6.34 -4.87
N TYR A 133 -12.12 -6.29 -3.74
CA TYR A 133 -11.19 -5.23 -3.36
C TYR A 133 -9.79 -5.53 -3.92
N ALA A 134 -9.28 -4.67 -4.80
CA ALA A 134 -7.90 -4.74 -5.27
C ALA A 134 -7.02 -3.89 -4.34
N ALA A 135 -6.09 -4.52 -3.61
CA ALA A 135 -5.27 -3.87 -2.61
C ALA A 135 -3.82 -3.60 -3.06
N GLU A 136 -3.51 -3.90 -4.29
CA GLU A 136 -2.21 -3.67 -4.88
C GLU A 136 -1.94 -2.17 -5.04
N ASN A 137 -0.68 -1.78 -4.96
CA ASN A 137 -0.29 -0.36 -5.01
C ASN A 137 -0.21 0.16 -6.46
N ASP A 138 -1.36 0.18 -7.11
CA ASP A 138 -1.58 0.69 -8.47
C ASP A 138 -2.95 1.38 -8.54
N ASN A 139 -3.05 2.54 -9.18
CA ASN A 139 -4.29 3.33 -9.24
C ASN A 139 -5.37 2.69 -10.14
N HIS A 140 -5.01 1.68 -10.91
CA HIS A 140 -5.89 0.93 -11.80
C HIS A 140 -5.92 -0.56 -11.47
N ALA A 141 -5.60 -0.92 -10.22
CA ALA A 141 -5.51 -2.32 -9.80
C ALA A 141 -6.82 -3.10 -10.05
N ALA A 142 -7.97 -2.48 -9.75
CA ALA A 142 -9.28 -3.09 -9.95
C ALA A 142 -9.60 -3.31 -11.43
N GLU A 143 -9.32 -2.33 -12.28
CA GLU A 143 -9.51 -2.43 -13.74
C GLU A 143 -8.61 -3.51 -14.33
N LEU A 144 -7.33 -3.54 -13.95
CA LEU A 144 -6.37 -4.55 -14.40
C LEU A 144 -6.80 -5.95 -13.97
N LEU A 145 -7.24 -6.13 -12.72
CA LEU A 145 -7.73 -7.42 -12.22
C LEU A 145 -9.00 -7.85 -12.95
N ARG A 146 -9.97 -6.93 -13.11
CA ARG A 146 -11.21 -7.19 -13.86
C ARG A 146 -10.90 -7.65 -15.28
N ASP A 147 -10.02 -6.93 -15.98
CA ASP A 147 -9.70 -7.23 -17.38
C ASP A 147 -8.96 -8.57 -17.49
N ALA A 148 -8.07 -8.90 -16.56
CA ALA A 148 -7.41 -10.20 -16.45
C ALA A 148 -8.43 -11.34 -16.20
N VAL A 149 -9.41 -11.15 -15.30
CA VAL A 149 -10.49 -12.11 -15.06
C VAL A 149 -11.39 -12.27 -16.29
N ARG A 150 -11.78 -11.16 -16.92
CA ARG A 150 -12.62 -11.17 -18.14
C ARG A 150 -11.93 -11.87 -19.31
N ALA A 151 -10.61 -11.78 -19.42
CA ALA A 151 -9.85 -12.50 -20.44
C ALA A 151 -9.98 -14.03 -20.33
N GLN A 152 -10.26 -14.55 -19.14
CA GLN A 152 -10.48 -15.99 -18.88
C GLN A 152 -11.92 -16.45 -19.14
N LEU A 153 -12.86 -15.54 -19.42
CA LEU A 153 -14.29 -15.81 -19.55
C LEU A 153 -14.73 -15.68 -21.02
N ASP A 154 -15.78 -16.43 -21.40
CA ASP A 154 -16.42 -16.26 -22.71
C ASP A 154 -17.25 -14.95 -22.77
N PRO A 155 -17.68 -14.50 -23.99
CA PRO A 155 -18.44 -13.26 -24.13
C PRO A 155 -19.76 -13.21 -23.35
N ALA A 156 -20.47 -14.33 -23.22
CA ALA A 156 -21.73 -14.39 -22.48
C ALA A 156 -21.50 -14.38 -20.96
N GLU A 157 -20.42 -15.00 -20.50
CA GLU A 157 -19.99 -14.96 -19.10
C GLU A 157 -19.58 -13.53 -18.69
N ARG A 158 -18.87 -12.80 -19.57
CA ARG A 158 -18.43 -11.42 -19.31
C ARG A 158 -19.60 -10.47 -19.04
N LEU A 159 -20.66 -10.56 -19.84
CA LEU A 159 -21.86 -9.73 -19.64
C LEU A 159 -22.52 -10.00 -18.29
N ARG A 160 -22.64 -11.28 -17.91
CA ARG A 160 -23.23 -11.66 -16.63
C ARG A 160 -22.34 -11.36 -15.43
N LEU A 161 -21.00 -11.29 -15.63
CA LEU A 161 -20.05 -10.95 -14.58
C LEU A 161 -20.32 -9.52 -14.08
N ASP A 162 -20.46 -8.57 -14.99
CA ASP A 162 -20.62 -7.15 -14.64
C ASP A 162 -21.91 -6.88 -13.84
N ASP A 163 -22.95 -7.72 -13.98
CA ASP A 163 -24.18 -7.63 -13.19
C ASP A 163 -24.04 -8.20 -11.77
N ARG A 164 -23.01 -9.01 -11.50
CA ARG A 164 -22.91 -9.82 -10.28
C ARG A 164 -21.61 -9.60 -9.50
N VAL A 165 -20.58 -9.02 -10.13
CA VAL A 165 -19.26 -8.83 -9.55
C VAL A 165 -18.76 -7.43 -9.87
N GLN A 166 -18.46 -6.67 -8.82
CA GLN A 166 -17.85 -5.37 -8.96
C GLN A 166 -16.43 -5.40 -8.41
N PHE A 167 -15.46 -4.97 -9.24
CA PHE A 167 -14.08 -4.75 -8.83
C PHE A 167 -13.92 -3.30 -8.40
N VAL A 168 -13.31 -3.08 -7.23
CA VAL A 168 -13.13 -1.75 -6.66
C VAL A 168 -11.69 -1.50 -6.26
N ASN A 169 -11.17 -0.34 -6.61
CA ASN A 169 -9.87 0.14 -6.15
C ASN A 169 -9.93 0.48 -4.66
N THR A 170 -8.77 0.47 -4.02
CA THR A 170 -8.63 0.79 -2.60
C THR A 170 -7.49 1.78 -2.36
N VAL A 171 -7.71 2.77 -1.51
CA VAL A 171 -6.64 3.65 -1.02
C VAL A 171 -6.28 3.24 0.40
N ILE A 172 -5.26 2.39 0.50
CA ILE A 172 -4.79 1.83 1.78
C ILE A 172 -3.62 2.66 2.29
N GLY A 173 -3.88 3.52 3.26
CA GLY A 173 -2.86 4.31 3.96
C GLY A 173 -2.31 3.62 5.22
N LYS A 174 -2.55 2.33 5.40
CA LYS A 174 -2.13 1.54 6.57
C LYS A 174 -0.66 1.12 6.44
N MET A 175 0.15 1.49 7.40
CA MET A 175 1.53 1.02 7.49
C MET A 175 1.56 -0.38 8.09
N SER A 176 2.30 -1.28 7.44
CA SER A 176 2.38 -2.69 7.81
C SER A 176 3.74 -3.27 7.46
N GLY A 177 4.14 -4.33 8.16
CA GLY A 177 5.37 -5.03 7.89
C GLY A 177 5.44 -6.41 8.53
N VAL A 178 6.44 -7.18 8.09
CA VAL A 178 6.82 -8.44 8.71
C VAL A 178 8.14 -8.23 9.43
N VAL A 179 8.18 -8.59 10.71
CA VAL A 179 9.40 -8.67 11.51
C VAL A 179 9.89 -10.11 11.44
N SER A 180 10.95 -10.35 10.67
CA SER A 180 11.46 -11.69 10.38
C SER A 180 12.63 -12.12 11.28
N ASP A 181 13.28 -11.17 11.97
CA ASP A 181 14.37 -11.45 12.91
C ASP A 181 13.79 -11.92 14.26
N PRO A 182 14.03 -13.18 14.68
CA PRO A 182 13.51 -13.69 15.93
C PRO A 182 13.97 -12.91 17.17
N LEU A 183 15.18 -12.33 17.12
CA LEU A 183 15.70 -11.49 18.21
C LEU A 183 14.92 -10.20 18.35
N LEU A 184 14.51 -9.59 17.23
CA LEU A 184 13.65 -8.41 17.24
C LEU A 184 12.24 -8.75 17.72
N VAL A 185 11.68 -9.88 17.30
CA VAL A 185 10.37 -10.37 17.75
C VAL A 185 10.38 -10.54 19.28
N GLN A 186 11.40 -11.18 19.83
CA GLN A 186 11.55 -11.36 21.27
C GLN A 186 11.80 -10.05 22.02
N ARG A 187 12.76 -9.24 21.55
CA ARG A 187 13.13 -7.96 22.18
C ARG A 187 11.93 -7.01 22.28
N ASP A 188 11.12 -6.95 21.22
CA ASP A 188 10.00 -6.03 21.11
C ASP A 188 8.69 -6.66 21.65
N SER A 189 8.77 -7.87 22.25
CA SER A 189 7.64 -8.61 22.83
C SER A 189 6.49 -8.81 21.85
N LEU A 190 6.80 -8.99 20.56
CA LEU A 190 5.82 -9.26 19.52
C LEU A 190 5.34 -10.73 19.62
N VAL A 191 4.03 -10.92 19.45
CA VAL A 191 3.47 -12.26 19.33
C VAL A 191 3.77 -12.78 17.93
N PRO A 192 4.36 -13.97 17.77
CA PRO A 192 4.57 -14.57 16.46
C PRO A 192 3.27 -14.72 15.67
N PHE A 193 3.35 -14.55 14.35
CA PHE A 193 2.19 -14.63 13.46
C PHE A 193 1.44 -15.97 13.58
N ILE A 194 2.19 -17.04 13.74
CA ILE A 194 1.69 -18.40 13.98
C ILE A 194 2.44 -18.97 15.18
N GLU A 195 1.79 -19.73 16.05
CA GLU A 195 2.32 -20.18 17.36
C GLU A 195 3.71 -20.82 17.31
N GLU A 196 4.02 -21.57 16.27
CA GLU A 196 5.34 -22.21 16.08
C GLU A 196 6.28 -21.39 15.16
N GLY A 197 5.87 -20.18 14.79
CA GLY A 197 6.60 -19.31 13.85
C GLY A 197 7.63 -18.42 14.53
N HIS A 198 8.56 -17.89 13.73
CA HIS A 198 9.58 -16.94 14.19
C HIS A 198 9.34 -15.52 13.68
N GLN A 199 8.35 -15.33 12.83
CA GLN A 199 8.01 -14.03 12.23
C GLN A 199 6.78 -13.45 12.90
N ALA A 200 6.74 -12.13 13.06
CA ALA A 200 5.58 -11.39 13.53
C ALA A 200 5.06 -10.45 12.46
N VAL A 201 3.76 -10.34 12.33
CA VAL A 201 3.12 -9.28 11.54
C VAL A 201 2.83 -8.11 12.47
N LEU A 202 3.33 -6.94 12.11
CA LEU A 202 3.15 -5.69 12.82
C LEU A 202 2.49 -4.68 11.89
N VAL A 203 1.33 -4.18 12.30
CA VAL A 203 0.57 -3.18 11.54
C VAL A 203 0.14 -2.04 12.47
N GLU A 204 -0.07 -0.86 11.92
CA GLU A 204 -0.69 0.20 12.69
C GLU A 204 -2.19 -0.06 12.92
N GLU A 205 -2.76 0.53 13.96
CA GLU A 205 -4.20 0.41 14.27
C GLU A 205 -5.09 1.02 13.18
N PHE A 206 -4.59 2.00 12.42
CA PHE A 206 -5.33 2.73 11.40
C PHE A 206 -6.04 1.81 10.39
N ASN A 207 -7.33 2.02 10.19
CA ASN A 207 -8.19 1.20 9.33
C ASN A 207 -9.15 2.00 8.43
N ARG A 208 -9.04 3.34 8.38
CA ARG A 208 -9.82 4.18 7.46
C ARG A 208 -9.30 4.01 6.04
N ILE A 209 -9.91 3.08 5.30
CA ILE A 209 -9.57 2.74 3.93
C ILE A 209 -10.65 3.30 3.02
N LEU A 210 -10.23 3.95 1.93
CA LEU A 210 -11.17 4.45 0.94
C LEU A 210 -11.32 3.42 -0.17
N ILE A 211 -12.54 3.28 -0.68
CA ILE A 211 -12.88 2.38 -1.78
C ILE A 211 -13.76 3.11 -2.79
N ASN A 212 -13.80 2.63 -4.04
CA ASN A 212 -14.83 3.09 -4.98
C ASN A 212 -16.22 2.82 -4.41
N ARG A 213 -17.19 3.63 -4.83
CA ARG A 213 -18.61 3.39 -4.53
C ARG A 213 -19.03 2.01 -5.03
N ILE A 214 -19.76 1.29 -4.18
CA ILE A 214 -20.37 0.02 -4.54
C ILE A 214 -21.70 0.32 -5.23
N GLU A 215 -21.86 -0.18 -6.46
CA GLU A 215 -23.01 0.06 -7.33
C GLU A 215 -23.88 -1.20 -7.53
N LEU A 216 -23.52 -2.33 -6.91
CA LEU A 216 -24.29 -3.56 -6.96
C LEU A 216 -25.61 -3.39 -6.20
N ASP A 217 -26.74 -3.59 -6.88
CA ASP A 217 -28.07 -3.46 -6.30
C ASP A 217 -28.27 -4.37 -5.08
N GLY A 218 -28.72 -3.77 -3.98
CA GLY A 218 -29.02 -4.49 -2.74
C GLY A 218 -27.78 -5.08 -2.03
N PHE A 219 -26.58 -4.70 -2.43
CA PHE A 219 -25.37 -5.19 -1.77
C PHE A 219 -25.15 -4.49 -0.42
N GLU A 220 -25.00 -5.29 0.62
CA GLU A 220 -24.65 -4.83 1.96
C GLU A 220 -23.24 -5.29 2.31
N ARG A 221 -22.35 -4.32 2.51
CA ARG A 221 -20.96 -4.59 2.88
C ARG A 221 -20.84 -5.18 4.29
N GLY A 222 -20.01 -6.19 4.45
CA GLY A 222 -19.72 -6.81 5.74
C GLY A 222 -18.56 -6.12 6.46
N ILE A 223 -17.51 -5.66 5.72
CA ILE A 223 -16.43 -4.85 6.29
C ILE A 223 -16.91 -3.40 6.43
N GLU A 224 -17.18 -2.94 7.65
CA GLU A 224 -17.84 -1.65 7.91
C GLU A 224 -16.90 -0.44 7.87
N VAL A 225 -15.61 -0.65 8.17
CA VAL A 225 -14.63 0.45 8.35
C VAL A 225 -14.23 1.15 7.05
N PHE A 226 -14.54 0.59 5.89
CA PHE A 226 -14.21 1.19 4.61
C PHE A 226 -15.16 2.35 4.27
N GLN A 227 -14.61 3.40 3.66
CA GLN A 227 -15.36 4.59 3.26
C GLN A 227 -15.44 4.67 1.74
N GLU A 228 -16.64 4.80 1.22
CA GLU A 228 -16.88 4.90 -0.22
C GLU A 228 -16.65 6.32 -0.74
N LYS A 229 -16.04 6.42 -1.91
CA LYS A 229 -15.86 7.66 -2.67
C LYS A 229 -16.31 7.43 -4.12
N SER A 230 -16.93 8.46 -4.70
CA SER A 230 -17.33 8.41 -6.12
C SER A 230 -16.14 8.45 -7.07
N ASP A 231 -15.06 9.10 -6.68
CA ASP A 231 -13.80 9.18 -7.40
C ASP A 231 -12.64 9.02 -6.41
N LEU A 232 -11.78 8.01 -6.63
CA LEU A 232 -10.63 7.73 -5.78
C LEU A 232 -9.36 8.47 -6.23
N LEU A 233 -9.26 8.89 -7.49
CA LEU A 233 -8.04 9.49 -8.02
C LEU A 233 -7.48 10.64 -7.15
N PRO A 234 -8.28 11.59 -6.64
CA PRO A 234 -7.77 12.63 -5.75
C PRO A 234 -7.12 12.08 -4.48
N PHE A 235 -7.68 11.00 -3.92
CA PHE A 235 -7.18 10.39 -2.70
C PHE A 235 -5.97 9.48 -2.93
N GLU A 236 -5.89 8.84 -4.09
CA GLU A 236 -4.71 8.11 -4.56
C GLU A 236 -3.52 9.07 -4.74
N GLU A 237 -3.76 10.22 -5.36
CA GLU A 237 -2.75 11.28 -5.48
C GLU A 237 -2.37 11.84 -4.10
N ALA A 238 -3.33 12.05 -3.19
CA ALA A 238 -3.04 12.47 -1.81
C ALA A 238 -2.17 11.45 -1.06
N LYS A 239 -2.41 10.15 -1.27
CA LYS A 239 -1.57 9.09 -0.74
C LYS A 239 -0.18 9.08 -1.41
N LEU A 240 -0.10 9.13 -2.73
CA LEU A 240 1.16 9.01 -3.47
C LEU A 240 2.03 10.25 -3.31
N TYR A 241 1.49 11.43 -3.61
CA TYR A 241 2.22 12.70 -3.64
C TYR A 241 2.20 13.45 -2.30
N GLY A 242 1.33 13.05 -1.37
CA GLY A 242 1.31 13.53 0.01
C GLY A 242 2.01 12.55 0.96
N HIS A 243 1.29 11.54 1.42
CA HIS A 243 1.75 10.55 2.42
C HIS A 243 3.07 9.88 2.02
N ASN A 244 3.09 9.16 0.90
CA ASN A 244 4.26 8.39 0.47
C ASN A 244 5.45 9.30 0.12
N ALA A 245 5.19 10.50 -0.38
CA ALA A 245 6.22 11.49 -0.70
C ALA A 245 6.87 12.05 0.57
N ALA A 246 6.06 12.47 1.55
CA ALA A 246 6.56 12.97 2.84
C ALA A 246 7.34 11.88 3.60
N HIS A 247 6.84 10.65 3.60
CA HIS A 247 7.52 9.51 4.22
C HIS A 247 8.88 9.22 3.55
N ALA A 248 8.94 9.26 2.21
CA ALA A 248 10.20 9.10 1.49
C ALA A 248 11.17 10.27 1.74
N LEU A 249 10.69 11.51 1.71
CA LEU A 249 11.48 12.70 2.06
C LEU A 249 12.12 12.54 3.44
N MET A 250 11.31 12.22 4.46
CA MET A 250 11.78 11.98 5.82
C MET A 250 12.82 10.88 5.87
N GLY A 251 12.56 9.73 5.23
CA GLY A 251 13.46 8.58 5.22
C GLY A 251 14.81 8.88 4.58
N TYR A 252 14.84 9.52 3.41
CA TYR A 252 16.13 9.85 2.74
C TYR A 252 16.95 10.87 3.53
N LEU A 253 16.32 11.87 4.13
CA LEU A 253 17.03 12.85 4.95
C LEU A 253 17.46 12.27 6.31
N ALA A 254 16.65 11.39 6.91
CA ALA A 254 17.00 10.65 8.12
C ALA A 254 18.22 9.72 7.88
N ASN A 255 18.24 9.02 6.74
CA ASN A 255 19.37 8.16 6.36
C ASN A 255 20.70 8.95 6.28
N ARG A 256 20.69 10.18 5.79
CA ARG A 256 21.89 11.05 5.77
C ARG A 256 22.37 11.47 7.17
N ARG A 257 21.51 11.38 8.16
CA ARG A 257 21.80 11.65 9.58
C ARG A 257 22.08 10.37 10.36
N HIS A 258 22.22 9.22 9.67
CA HIS A 258 22.45 7.90 10.26
C HIS A 258 21.37 7.46 11.27
N VAL A 259 20.15 7.95 11.10
CA VAL A 259 18.98 7.55 11.91
C VAL A 259 18.57 6.14 11.53
N THR A 260 18.26 5.30 12.51
CA THR A 260 17.89 3.90 12.29
C THR A 260 16.39 3.70 12.17
N TYR A 261 15.60 4.36 13.04
CA TYR A 261 14.15 4.25 13.06
C TYR A 261 13.48 5.59 12.81
N MET A 262 12.37 5.59 12.09
CA MET A 262 11.63 6.79 11.73
C MET A 262 11.18 7.62 12.95
N HIS A 263 10.84 6.98 14.07
CA HIS A 263 10.43 7.69 15.29
C HIS A 263 11.54 8.53 15.93
N GLU A 264 12.82 8.23 15.67
CA GLU A 264 13.95 8.98 16.22
C GLU A 264 14.03 10.42 15.67
N VAL A 265 13.33 10.72 14.55
CA VAL A 265 13.26 12.09 14.01
C VAL A 265 12.34 13.01 14.81
N SER A 266 11.53 12.48 15.73
CA SER A 266 10.53 13.22 16.49
C SER A 266 11.09 14.40 17.30
N SER A 267 12.32 14.29 17.77
CA SER A 267 13.02 15.33 18.55
C SER A 267 13.98 16.17 17.71
N SER A 268 14.00 16.03 16.39
CA SER A 268 14.92 16.71 15.49
C SER A 268 14.23 17.83 14.68
N ASP A 269 15.03 18.74 14.12
CA ASP A 269 14.58 19.77 13.16
C ASP A 269 14.09 19.19 11.84
N LEU A 270 14.29 17.89 11.61
CA LEU A 270 13.82 17.22 10.41
C LEU A 270 12.30 17.08 10.39
N LEU A 271 11.66 16.82 11.53
CA LEU A 271 10.20 16.66 11.58
C LEU A 271 9.47 17.93 11.14
N PRO A 272 9.72 19.14 11.71
CA PRO A 272 9.06 20.36 11.22
C PRO A 272 9.45 20.71 9.78
N PHE A 273 10.64 20.35 9.31
CA PHE A 273 11.01 20.53 7.90
C PHE A 273 10.15 19.68 6.96
N VAL A 274 9.89 18.42 7.30
CA VAL A 274 9.01 17.53 6.53
C VAL A 274 7.56 17.97 6.62
N GLU A 275 7.11 18.43 7.80
CA GLU A 275 5.77 18.99 7.99
C GLU A 275 5.52 20.18 7.04
N GLN A 276 6.46 21.13 6.97
CA GLN A 276 6.36 22.25 6.04
C GLN A 276 6.34 21.82 4.57
N ALA A 277 7.17 20.81 4.20
CA ALA A 277 7.12 20.26 2.84
C ALA A 277 5.74 19.67 2.53
N PHE A 278 5.17 18.94 3.49
CA PHE A 278 3.90 18.27 3.34
C PHE A 278 2.71 19.25 3.34
N LEU A 279 2.78 20.34 4.10
CA LEU A 279 1.75 21.39 4.12
C LEU A 279 1.83 22.29 2.87
N GLU A 280 3.01 22.83 2.55
CA GLU A 280 3.17 23.94 1.62
C GLU A 280 3.43 23.46 0.19
N GLU A 281 4.25 22.42 -0.01
CA GLU A 281 4.65 21.99 -1.35
C GLU A 281 3.67 20.94 -1.90
N SER A 282 3.60 19.74 -1.34
CA SER A 282 2.65 18.73 -1.81
C SER A 282 1.20 19.07 -1.47
N GLY A 283 0.93 19.51 -0.26
CA GLY A 283 -0.42 19.89 0.18
C GLY A 283 -0.95 21.09 -0.54
N GLY A 284 -0.13 22.13 -0.68
CA GLY A 284 -0.50 23.31 -1.45
C GLY A 284 -0.86 22.96 -2.90
N ALA A 285 -0.12 22.04 -3.51
CA ALA A 285 -0.38 21.58 -4.88
C ALA A 285 -1.64 20.71 -4.99
N LEU A 286 -1.81 19.73 -4.09
CA LEU A 286 -2.96 18.83 -4.06
C LEU A 286 -4.27 19.57 -3.75
N CYS A 287 -4.26 20.48 -2.77
CA CYS A 287 -5.44 21.28 -2.43
C CYS A 287 -5.87 22.19 -3.58
N ARG A 288 -4.92 22.75 -4.37
CA ARG A 288 -5.26 23.53 -5.57
C ARG A 288 -5.83 22.67 -6.68
N ARG A 289 -5.19 21.52 -6.96
CA ARG A 289 -5.59 20.60 -8.04
C ARG A 289 -6.99 20.03 -7.81
N HIS A 290 -7.31 19.65 -6.56
CA HIS A 290 -8.55 18.98 -6.18
C HIS A 290 -9.52 19.89 -5.41
N ALA A 291 -9.40 21.21 -5.57
CA ALA A 291 -10.29 22.17 -4.92
C ALA A 291 -11.78 21.85 -5.20
N GLY A 292 -12.57 21.74 -4.13
CA GLY A 292 -14.01 21.48 -4.23
C GLY A 292 -14.41 20.01 -4.42
N VAL A 293 -13.46 19.07 -4.56
CA VAL A 293 -13.77 17.63 -4.72
C VAL A 293 -14.18 17.01 -3.39
N ASP A 294 -13.44 17.30 -2.33
CA ASP A 294 -13.71 16.77 -0.97
C ASP A 294 -13.19 17.75 0.08
N ALA A 295 -13.75 17.69 1.28
CA ALA A 295 -13.32 18.51 2.41
C ALA A 295 -11.84 18.31 2.76
N LEU A 296 -11.25 17.15 2.47
CA LEU A 296 -9.82 16.90 2.66
C LEU A 296 -8.95 17.95 1.99
N PHE A 297 -9.33 18.42 0.79
CA PHE A 297 -8.54 19.37 -0.02
C PHE A 297 -8.79 20.83 0.36
N THR A 298 -9.11 21.08 1.62
CA THR A 298 -9.10 22.41 2.24
C THR A 298 -7.87 22.56 3.15
N ASN A 299 -7.33 23.76 3.30
CA ASN A 299 -6.15 24.01 4.14
C ASN A 299 -6.33 23.47 5.58
N THR A 300 -7.52 23.63 6.15
CA THR A 300 -7.81 23.18 7.53
C THR A 300 -7.85 21.67 7.66
N CYS A 301 -8.52 20.96 6.73
CA CYS A 301 -8.60 19.50 6.78
C CYS A 301 -7.29 18.86 6.36
N TRP A 302 -6.57 19.48 5.42
CA TRP A 302 -5.25 19.03 5.02
C TRP A 302 -4.23 19.12 6.17
N ALA A 303 -4.25 20.20 6.94
CA ALA A 303 -3.37 20.34 8.10
C ALA A 303 -3.62 19.23 9.15
N LYS A 304 -4.88 18.89 9.41
CA LYS A 304 -5.23 17.75 10.29
C LYS A 304 -4.77 16.40 9.72
N TYR A 305 -4.86 16.22 8.41
CA TYR A 305 -4.39 15.02 7.73
C TYR A 305 -2.86 14.89 7.81
N VAL A 306 -2.13 15.99 7.68
CA VAL A 306 -0.67 16.04 7.84
C VAL A 306 -0.25 15.69 9.27
N ASP A 307 -0.89 16.29 10.27
CA ASP A 307 -0.62 16.02 11.70
C ASP A 307 -0.86 14.54 12.05
N ASP A 308 -2.01 13.98 11.64
CA ASP A 308 -2.33 12.56 11.82
C ASP A 308 -1.25 11.66 11.19
N LEU A 309 -0.88 11.92 9.93
CA LEU A 309 0.09 11.10 9.22
C LEU A 309 1.50 11.20 9.80
N LEU A 310 1.96 12.38 10.16
CA LEU A 310 3.28 12.54 10.77
C LEU A 310 3.34 11.84 12.13
N THR A 311 2.29 11.99 12.96
CA THR A 311 2.19 11.26 14.23
C THR A 311 2.29 9.74 14.02
N ARG A 312 1.63 9.21 13.00
CA ARG A 312 1.67 7.78 12.67
C ARG A 312 3.05 7.35 12.14
N MET A 313 3.69 8.15 11.28
CA MET A 313 5.02 7.86 10.72
C MET A 313 6.11 7.79 11.79
N ILE A 314 5.98 8.56 12.88
CA ILE A 314 6.93 8.57 13.98
C ILE A 314 6.47 7.72 15.19
N ASN A 315 5.47 6.86 15.01
CA ASN A 315 5.03 5.97 16.08
C ASN A 315 6.15 4.96 16.45
N PRO A 316 6.69 5.01 17.68
CA PRO A 316 7.80 4.14 18.09
C PRO A 316 7.42 2.66 18.12
N TYR A 317 6.14 2.35 18.30
CA TYR A 317 5.65 0.99 18.35
C TYR A 317 5.53 0.33 16.98
N LEU A 318 5.48 1.12 15.89
CA LEU A 318 5.48 0.61 14.52
C LEU A 318 6.86 0.06 14.10
N ARG A 319 7.94 0.46 14.80
CA ARG A 319 9.30 0.01 14.52
C ARG A 319 9.73 0.22 13.06
N ASP A 320 9.24 1.30 12.44
CA ASP A 320 9.53 1.56 11.04
C ASP A 320 11.00 1.94 10.85
N ARG A 321 11.72 1.15 10.05
CA ARG A 321 13.15 1.33 9.82
C ARG A 321 13.39 2.23 8.62
N VAL A 322 14.36 3.13 8.75
CA VAL A 322 14.78 4.04 7.67
C VAL A 322 15.22 3.27 6.43
N ASP A 323 15.99 2.18 6.57
CA ASP A 323 16.45 1.35 5.44
C ASP A 323 15.27 0.72 4.64
N ARG A 324 14.17 0.36 5.30
CA ARG A 324 12.95 -0.07 4.65
C ARG A 324 12.29 1.06 3.85
N VAL A 325 12.23 2.25 4.43
CA VAL A 325 11.58 3.42 3.82
C VAL A 325 12.31 3.89 2.57
N ILE A 326 13.65 3.88 2.58
CA ILE A 326 14.47 4.32 1.44
C ILE A 326 14.72 3.25 0.38
N ARG A 327 14.24 2.04 0.57
CA ARG A 327 14.38 0.92 -0.35
C ARG A 327 13.87 1.30 -1.74
N ASP A 328 14.53 0.79 -2.79
CA ASP A 328 14.17 1.01 -4.19
C ASP A 328 14.14 2.50 -4.61
N PRO A 329 15.27 3.22 -4.53
CA PRO A 329 15.34 4.63 -4.88
C PRO A 329 15.07 4.89 -6.38
N ARG A 330 15.40 3.95 -7.30
CA ARG A 330 15.11 4.11 -8.73
C ARG A 330 13.62 4.27 -8.99
N ARG A 331 12.78 3.43 -8.38
CA ARG A 331 11.32 3.55 -8.49
C ARG A 331 10.84 4.88 -7.92
N LYS A 332 11.30 5.28 -6.72
CA LYS A 332 10.87 6.51 -6.05
C LYS A 332 11.27 7.80 -6.78
N LEU A 333 12.28 7.72 -7.66
CA LEU A 333 12.70 8.75 -8.59
C LEU A 333 12.03 8.61 -9.98
N GLY A 334 11.10 7.66 -10.14
CA GLY A 334 10.29 7.51 -11.35
C GLY A 334 9.46 8.78 -11.63
N TRP A 335 9.19 9.05 -12.92
CA TRP A 335 8.52 10.27 -13.39
C TRP A 335 7.14 10.50 -12.73
N ASN A 336 6.39 9.42 -12.49
CA ASN A 336 5.07 9.46 -11.86
C ASN A 336 5.08 8.94 -10.42
N ASP A 337 6.26 8.70 -9.82
CA ASP A 337 6.34 8.22 -8.44
C ASP A 337 6.50 9.41 -7.47
N ARG A 338 6.46 9.12 -6.20
CA ARG A 338 6.26 10.00 -5.03
C ARG A 338 7.16 11.23 -4.92
N LEU A 339 8.44 11.16 -5.29
CA LEU A 339 9.33 12.33 -5.19
C LEU A 339 9.18 13.24 -6.42
N ILE A 340 9.42 12.68 -7.59
CA ILE A 340 9.38 13.44 -8.85
C ILE A 340 7.96 13.85 -9.22
N GLY A 341 6.98 12.96 -9.05
CA GLY A 341 5.57 13.28 -9.29
C GLY A 341 5.08 14.43 -8.41
N THR A 342 5.52 14.49 -7.14
CA THR A 342 5.20 15.61 -6.24
C THR A 342 5.85 16.92 -6.71
N MET A 343 7.12 16.89 -7.14
CA MET A 343 7.80 18.06 -7.69
C MET A 343 7.11 18.56 -8.97
N ARG A 344 6.69 17.63 -9.84
CA ARG A 344 5.93 17.96 -11.06
C ARG A 344 4.59 18.60 -10.72
N LEU A 345 3.84 18.00 -9.80
CA LEU A 345 2.55 18.53 -9.36
C LEU A 345 2.70 19.96 -8.80
N ALA A 346 3.74 20.19 -7.98
CA ALA A 346 4.04 21.53 -7.48
C ALA A 346 4.35 22.51 -8.63
N LEU A 347 5.17 22.09 -9.60
CA LEU A 347 5.51 22.91 -10.78
C LEU A 347 4.25 23.27 -11.61
N GLU A 348 3.37 22.30 -11.88
CA GLU A 348 2.09 22.49 -12.58
C GLU A 348 1.21 23.52 -11.85
N GLN A 349 1.24 23.53 -10.52
CA GLN A 349 0.49 24.46 -9.67
C GLN A 349 1.24 25.77 -9.40
N LYS A 350 2.39 26.00 -10.06
CA LYS A 350 3.26 27.19 -9.89
C LYS A 350 3.72 27.38 -8.44
N LEU A 351 4.04 26.28 -7.77
CA LEU A 351 4.60 26.23 -6.41
C LEU A 351 6.06 25.78 -6.45
N GLY A 352 6.81 26.16 -5.41
CA GLY A 352 8.14 25.61 -5.19
C GLY A 352 8.09 24.18 -4.67
N SER A 353 9.16 23.40 -4.93
CA SER A 353 9.32 22.02 -4.42
C SER A 353 10.74 21.79 -3.88
N ARG A 354 11.35 22.84 -3.30
CA ARG A 354 12.76 22.79 -2.83
C ARG A 354 13.00 21.69 -1.79
N ARG A 355 12.05 21.48 -0.87
CA ARG A 355 12.22 20.47 0.18
C ARG A 355 12.15 19.06 -0.40
N TYR A 356 11.23 18.80 -1.33
CA TYR A 356 11.17 17.53 -2.05
C TYR A 356 12.37 17.33 -2.96
N ALA A 357 12.92 18.39 -3.56
CA ALA A 357 14.16 18.32 -4.32
C ALA A 357 15.36 17.87 -3.45
N LEU A 358 15.42 18.28 -2.17
CA LEU A 358 16.44 17.77 -1.23
C LEU A 358 16.28 16.27 -0.95
N GLY A 359 15.05 15.78 -0.80
CA GLY A 359 14.77 14.34 -0.67
C GLY A 359 15.15 13.56 -1.92
N ALA A 360 14.80 14.08 -3.12
CA ALA A 360 15.20 13.49 -4.39
C ALA A 360 16.73 13.49 -4.58
N ALA A 361 17.39 14.59 -4.22
CA ALA A 361 18.84 14.70 -4.24
C ALA A 361 19.53 13.66 -3.33
N ALA A 362 19.00 13.44 -2.12
CA ALA A 362 19.49 12.41 -1.21
C ALA A 362 19.33 11.00 -1.77
N ALA A 363 18.20 10.72 -2.46
CA ALA A 363 17.98 9.46 -3.15
C ALA A 363 18.93 9.26 -4.34
N VAL A 364 19.22 10.33 -5.10
CA VAL A 364 20.19 10.33 -6.20
C VAL A 364 21.60 10.05 -5.67
N GLU A 365 22.03 10.69 -4.57
CA GLU A 365 23.33 10.42 -3.96
C GLU A 365 23.49 8.97 -3.53
N LEU A 366 22.42 8.36 -2.99
CA LEU A 366 22.41 6.94 -2.63
C LEU A 366 22.62 6.03 -3.85
N LEU A 367 21.98 6.32 -5.00
CA LEU A 367 22.18 5.57 -6.24
C LEU A 367 23.59 5.78 -6.81
N LEU A 368 24.07 7.01 -6.87
CA LEU A 368 25.40 7.31 -7.41
C LEU A 368 26.51 6.74 -6.55
N ALA A 369 26.28 6.46 -5.28
CA ALA A 369 27.25 5.73 -4.44
C ALA A 369 27.46 4.29 -4.90
N THR A 370 26.44 3.68 -5.53
CA THR A 370 26.53 2.32 -6.11
C THR A 370 26.86 2.34 -7.60
N GLU A 371 26.71 3.49 -8.28
CA GLU A 371 26.93 3.68 -9.71
C GLU A 371 27.84 4.90 -9.97
N PRO A 372 29.12 4.90 -9.51
CA PRO A 372 29.94 6.13 -9.38
C PRO A 372 30.30 6.80 -10.72
N ASN A 373 30.17 6.13 -11.85
CA ASN A 373 30.51 6.65 -13.18
C ASN A 373 29.29 7.25 -13.93
N GLN A 374 28.15 7.38 -13.27
CA GLN A 374 26.92 7.87 -13.91
C GLN A 374 26.70 9.35 -13.56
N SER A 375 26.39 10.18 -14.56
CA SER A 375 25.92 11.55 -14.33
C SER A 375 24.43 11.55 -13.94
N VAL A 376 23.98 12.61 -13.26
CA VAL A 376 22.56 12.77 -12.88
C VAL A 376 21.64 12.69 -14.09
N SER A 377 21.99 13.38 -15.17
CA SER A 377 21.20 13.36 -16.40
C SER A 377 21.07 11.96 -16.97
N LYS A 378 22.18 11.20 -17.08
CA LYS A 378 22.16 9.80 -17.56
C LYS A 378 21.36 8.90 -16.60
N LEU A 379 21.45 9.12 -15.29
CA LEU A 379 20.63 8.39 -14.31
C LEU A 379 19.15 8.60 -14.61
N PHE A 380 18.69 9.84 -14.77
CA PHE A 380 17.29 10.12 -15.06
C PHE A 380 16.85 9.65 -16.44
N GLU A 381 17.71 9.73 -17.47
CA GLU A 381 17.45 9.10 -18.77
C GLU A 381 17.19 7.60 -18.62
N SER A 382 17.97 6.91 -17.79
CA SER A 382 17.79 5.47 -17.53
C SER A 382 16.53 5.14 -16.74
N ILE A 383 16.00 6.07 -15.93
CA ILE A 383 14.80 5.89 -15.11
C ILE A 383 13.54 6.29 -15.91
N TRP A 384 13.58 7.41 -16.63
CA TRP A 384 12.40 7.99 -17.29
C TRP A 384 12.27 7.56 -18.75
N GLY A 385 13.30 6.92 -19.33
CA GLY A 385 13.36 6.57 -20.73
C GLY A 385 13.81 7.76 -21.62
N SER A 386 14.15 7.45 -22.87
CA SER A 386 14.63 8.43 -23.87
C SER A 386 13.49 9.12 -24.63
N SER A 387 12.31 9.29 -24.06
CA SER A 387 11.25 10.09 -24.68
C SER A 387 11.67 11.56 -24.71
N GLU A 388 11.25 12.26 -25.77
CA GLU A 388 11.56 13.70 -26.04
C GLU A 388 11.67 14.51 -24.76
N THR A 389 12.84 15.12 -24.54
CA THR A 389 13.17 15.90 -23.34
C THR A 389 12.14 17.02 -23.16
N ARG A 390 11.24 16.83 -22.23
CA ARG A 390 10.22 17.83 -21.90
C ARG A 390 10.89 18.96 -21.12
N VAL A 391 10.47 20.20 -21.34
CA VAL A 391 10.94 21.40 -20.60
C VAL A 391 10.89 21.15 -19.08
N ASP A 392 9.85 20.46 -18.61
CA ASP A 392 9.65 20.10 -17.21
C ASP A 392 10.75 19.17 -16.65
N GLN A 393 11.30 18.27 -17.47
CA GLN A 393 12.38 17.36 -17.04
C GLN A 393 13.65 18.14 -16.72
N HIS A 394 14.02 19.11 -17.55
CA HIS A 394 15.18 19.97 -17.31
C HIS A 394 15.00 20.83 -16.04
N ALA A 395 13.79 21.38 -15.84
CA ALA A 395 13.49 22.17 -14.66
C ALA A 395 13.63 21.34 -13.37
N ILE A 396 13.12 20.10 -13.37
CA ILE A 396 13.19 19.19 -12.22
C ILE A 396 14.63 18.73 -11.98
N VAL A 397 15.37 18.33 -13.02
CA VAL A 397 16.79 17.94 -12.89
C VAL A 397 17.60 19.10 -12.35
N GLY A 398 17.42 20.33 -12.87
CA GLY A 398 18.11 21.51 -12.36
C GLY A 398 17.81 21.82 -10.89
N GLN A 399 16.56 21.61 -10.41
CA GLN A 399 16.24 21.75 -8.99
C GLN A 399 16.96 20.69 -8.14
N ILE A 400 17.03 19.45 -8.62
CA ILE A 400 17.70 18.34 -7.92
C ILE A 400 19.23 18.59 -7.86
N GLU A 401 19.85 19.05 -8.95
CA GLU A 401 21.28 19.35 -8.96
C GLU A 401 21.63 20.49 -7.98
N LYS A 402 20.82 21.54 -7.96
CA LYS A 402 20.97 22.63 -6.97
C LYS A 402 20.80 22.09 -5.53
N ALA A 403 19.82 21.24 -5.29
CA ALA A 403 19.61 20.62 -3.98
C ALA A 403 20.79 19.71 -3.57
N ARG A 404 21.44 19.02 -4.53
CA ARG A 404 22.65 18.23 -4.26
C ARG A 404 23.81 19.10 -3.80
N GLU A 405 23.99 20.28 -4.37
CA GLU A 405 24.99 21.25 -3.93
C GLU A 405 24.71 21.69 -2.48
N GLU A 406 23.46 22.03 -2.17
CA GLU A 406 23.03 22.37 -0.80
C GLU A 406 23.34 21.25 0.20
N LEU A 407 23.07 19.98 -0.14
CA LEU A 407 23.37 18.82 0.73
C LEU A 407 24.87 18.62 0.96
N ARG A 408 25.72 18.91 -0.03
CA ARG A 408 27.19 18.79 0.10
C ARG A 408 27.76 19.90 0.98
N ASP A 409 27.28 21.11 0.84
CA ASP A 409 27.72 22.24 1.65
C ASP A 409 27.33 22.06 3.12
N PHE A 410 26.16 21.51 3.39
CA PHE A 410 25.74 21.16 4.75
C PHE A 410 26.64 20.10 5.39
N ALA A 411 27.01 19.06 4.65
CA ALA A 411 27.92 18.01 5.13
C ALA A 411 29.35 18.57 5.41
N ARG A 412 29.85 19.50 4.58
CA ARG A 412 31.15 20.15 4.80
C ARG A 412 31.18 20.99 6.06
N LYS A 413 30.10 21.72 6.36
CA LYS A 413 29.99 22.54 7.57
C LYS A 413 29.93 21.71 8.86
N CYS A 414 29.32 20.51 8.81
CA CYS A 414 29.28 19.60 9.96
C CYS A 414 30.63 18.89 10.24
N ASN A 415 31.48 18.72 9.23
CA ASN A 415 32.83 18.10 9.38
C ASN A 415 33.94 19.11 9.74
N SER A 416 33.62 20.37 9.86
CA SER A 416 34.56 21.46 10.18
C SER A 416 34.40 22.02 11.60
N ILE A 417 33.63 21.35 12.43
CA ILE A 417 33.47 21.53 13.88
C ILE A 417 33.97 20.27 14.60
#